data_065e509417bc5609f46a1294a6e7f8f6
#
_entry.id   065e509417bc5609f46a1294a6e7f8f6
#
_cell.length_a   1.000
_cell.length_b   1.000
_cell.length_c   1.000
_cell.angle_alpha   90.00
_cell.angle_beta   90.00
_cell.angle_gamma   90.00
#
_symmetry.space_group_name_H-M   'P 1'
#
loop_
_entity.id
_entity.type
_entity.pdbx_description
1 polymer ?
#
loop_
_entity_poly.entity_id
_entity_poly.type
_entity_poly.pdbx_seq_one_letter_code
_entity_poly.pdbx_strand_id
1 'polypeptide(L)'
;MTKAEKVNFVIDTLENIYPEVPIPLDHKDPYTLLIAVLLSAQCTDVRVNQITPLLFAKADNPYDMIKLTQEEIKEIIRPCGLSPMKSKGIYELSHILIDKHQGEVPANFVDLEELPAVGHKTASVVMSQAFNIPAFPVDTHIHRLMYRWGLSNGTTVQQTEKDAKRLFPEEKWNKLHLQIIWYGREYCQARGWKLDNDIITKTIGRKAAINEYLKNQKK
;
A
#
# COMPACT_ATOMS: atom_id res chain seq x y z
N MET A 1 4.03 -29.48 -0.96
CA MET A 1 2.84 -28.69 -1.31
C MET A 1 2.97 -28.13 -2.70
N THR A 2 1.95 -28.29 -3.52
CA THR A 2 1.78 -27.64 -4.83
C THR A 2 1.61 -26.11 -4.65
N LYS A 3 1.72 -25.35 -5.74
CA LYS A 3 1.45 -23.89 -5.65
C LYS A 3 0.02 -23.60 -5.21
N ALA A 4 -0.97 -24.35 -5.68
CA ALA A 4 -2.36 -24.19 -5.30
C ALA A 4 -2.59 -24.44 -3.78
N GLU A 5 -2.01 -25.52 -3.26
CA GLU A 5 -2.08 -25.81 -1.81
C GLU A 5 -1.42 -24.70 -0.97
N LYS A 6 -0.30 -24.13 -1.44
CA LYS A 6 0.35 -23.00 -0.75
C LYS A 6 -0.53 -21.75 -0.74
N VAL A 7 -1.17 -21.44 -1.87
CA VAL A 7 -2.08 -20.30 -2.01
C VAL A 7 -3.26 -20.44 -1.04
N ASN A 8 -3.92 -21.60 -1.02
CA ASN A 8 -5.01 -21.87 -0.09
C ASN A 8 -4.55 -21.75 1.36
N PHE A 9 -3.40 -22.33 1.71
CA PHE A 9 -2.84 -22.21 3.05
C PHE A 9 -2.59 -20.75 3.47
N VAL A 10 -2.10 -19.89 2.56
CA VAL A 10 -1.91 -18.46 2.83
C VAL A 10 -3.26 -17.79 3.07
N ILE A 11 -4.25 -18.00 2.18
CA ILE A 11 -5.57 -17.40 2.30
C ILE A 11 -6.23 -17.81 3.62
N ASP A 12 -6.28 -19.10 3.92
CA ASP A 12 -6.93 -19.63 5.12
C ASP A 12 -6.24 -19.12 6.40
N THR A 13 -4.91 -19.10 6.41
CA THR A 13 -4.15 -18.59 7.56
C THR A 13 -4.40 -17.10 7.78
N LEU A 14 -4.36 -16.30 6.72
CA LEU A 14 -4.58 -14.86 6.82
C LEU A 14 -6.02 -14.53 7.18
N GLU A 15 -6.99 -15.29 6.67
CA GLU A 15 -8.40 -15.11 7.01
C GLU A 15 -8.68 -15.44 8.48
N ASN A 16 -8.02 -16.46 9.03
CA ASN A 16 -8.13 -16.82 10.44
C ASN A 16 -7.48 -15.78 11.38
N ILE A 17 -6.34 -15.18 10.97
CA ILE A 17 -5.63 -14.18 11.80
C ILE A 17 -6.31 -12.81 11.68
N TYR A 18 -6.73 -12.45 10.47
CA TYR A 18 -7.29 -11.14 10.13
C TYR A 18 -8.63 -11.29 9.43
N PRO A 19 -9.70 -11.75 10.11
CA PRO A 19 -11.04 -11.83 9.50
C PRO A 19 -11.53 -10.44 9.03
N GLU A 20 -11.10 -9.41 9.71
CA GLU A 20 -11.27 -8.02 9.31
C GLU A 20 -9.92 -7.29 9.36
N VAL A 21 -9.66 -6.42 8.38
CA VAL A 21 -8.44 -5.61 8.34
C VAL A 21 -8.79 -4.14 8.14
N PRO A 22 -8.33 -3.26 9.03
CA PRO A 22 -8.51 -1.83 8.83
C PRO A 22 -7.61 -1.32 7.72
N ILE A 23 -8.11 -0.33 6.98
CA ILE A 23 -7.28 0.51 6.11
C ILE A 23 -6.38 1.35 7.02
N PRO A 24 -5.05 1.34 6.81
CA PRO A 24 -4.13 1.95 7.77
C PRO A 24 -4.09 3.50 7.73
N LEU A 25 -4.62 4.11 6.66
CA LEU A 25 -4.65 5.56 6.48
C LEU A 25 -6.04 6.11 6.75
N ASP A 26 -6.15 7.07 7.66
CA ASP A 26 -7.39 7.74 8.00
C ASP A 26 -7.85 8.63 6.83
N HIS A 27 -9.10 8.47 6.41
CA HIS A 27 -9.72 9.20 5.31
C HIS A 27 -11.25 9.19 5.45
N LYS A 28 -11.93 10.09 4.74
CA LYS A 28 -13.41 10.17 4.71
C LYS A 28 -14.00 9.91 3.33
N ASP A 29 -13.22 10.11 2.28
CA ASP A 29 -13.64 10.03 0.88
C ASP A 29 -12.45 9.70 -0.05
N PRO A 30 -12.68 9.46 -1.36
CA PRO A 30 -11.61 9.14 -2.30
C PRO A 30 -10.51 10.20 -2.40
N TYR A 31 -10.85 11.50 -2.27
CA TYR A 31 -9.86 12.57 -2.35
C TYR A 31 -8.93 12.55 -1.15
N THR A 32 -9.46 12.50 0.06
CA THR A 32 -8.66 12.45 1.29
C THR A 32 -7.82 11.18 1.37
N LEU A 33 -8.33 10.04 0.84
CA LEU A 33 -7.52 8.83 0.69
C LEU A 33 -6.37 9.03 -0.29
N LEU A 34 -6.63 9.60 -1.48
CA LEU A 34 -5.61 9.87 -2.50
C LEU A 34 -4.47 10.71 -1.91
N ILE A 35 -4.80 11.79 -1.20
CA ILE A 35 -3.81 12.65 -0.53
C ILE A 35 -3.05 11.89 0.56
N ALA A 36 -3.74 11.12 1.39
CA ALA A 36 -3.09 10.33 2.45
C ALA A 36 -2.12 9.28 1.87
N VAL A 37 -2.51 8.58 0.79
CA VAL A 37 -1.65 7.62 0.10
C VAL A 37 -0.44 8.30 -0.55
N LEU A 38 -0.62 9.46 -1.18
CA LEU A 38 0.49 10.26 -1.71
C LEU A 38 1.48 10.65 -0.59
N LEU A 39 0.96 11.07 0.56
CA LEU A 39 1.76 11.43 1.72
C LEU A 39 2.50 10.24 2.33
N SER A 40 1.98 9.01 2.21
CA SER A 40 2.59 7.80 2.75
C SER A 40 3.87 7.36 2.00
N ALA A 41 4.16 7.93 0.83
CA ALA A 41 5.40 7.66 0.12
C ALA A 41 6.63 8.03 0.98
N GLN A 42 7.42 7.03 1.37
CA GLN A 42 8.57 7.15 2.29
C GLN A 42 8.21 7.78 3.65
N CYS A 43 6.97 7.60 4.11
CA CYS A 43 6.49 8.05 5.41
C CYS A 43 5.68 6.94 6.07
N THR A 44 5.68 6.89 7.40
CA THR A 44 4.87 5.92 8.14
C THR A 44 3.41 6.35 8.19
N ASP A 45 2.49 5.36 8.17
CA ASP A 45 1.05 5.63 8.26
C ASP A 45 0.70 6.41 9.53
N VAL A 46 1.34 6.09 10.66
CA VAL A 46 1.17 6.84 11.93
C VAL A 46 1.50 8.33 11.76
N ARG A 47 2.59 8.64 11.05
CA ARG A 47 2.96 10.04 10.80
C ARG A 47 1.98 10.71 9.85
N VAL A 48 1.53 10.02 8.82
CA VAL A 48 0.51 10.55 7.90
C VAL A 48 -0.77 10.87 8.66
N ASN A 49 -1.27 9.94 9.47
CA ASN A 49 -2.50 10.12 10.26
C ASN A 49 -2.39 11.23 11.33
N GLN A 50 -1.17 11.60 11.76
CA GLN A 50 -0.95 12.77 12.62
C GLN A 50 -1.02 14.10 11.85
N ILE A 51 -0.70 14.10 10.57
CA ILE A 51 -0.56 15.32 9.76
C ILE A 51 -1.81 15.59 8.91
N THR A 52 -2.45 14.57 8.37
CA THR A 52 -3.64 14.73 7.52
C THR A 52 -4.77 15.51 8.19
N PRO A 53 -5.09 15.37 9.49
CA PRO A 53 -6.10 16.21 10.13
C PRO A 53 -5.78 17.70 10.09
N LEU A 54 -4.49 18.09 10.17
CA LEU A 54 -4.06 19.49 10.11
C LEU A 54 -4.25 20.08 8.70
N LEU A 55 -3.99 19.27 7.68
CA LEU A 55 -4.20 19.66 6.28
C LEU A 55 -5.68 19.71 5.96
N PHE A 56 -6.43 18.66 6.31
CA PHE A 56 -7.84 18.53 5.98
C PHE A 56 -8.75 19.48 6.75
N ALA A 57 -8.32 19.96 7.91
CA ALA A 57 -9.01 21.06 8.59
C ALA A 57 -8.99 22.38 7.80
N LYS A 58 -8.03 22.56 6.89
CA LYS A 58 -7.94 23.72 5.99
C LYS A 58 -8.51 23.43 4.61
N ALA A 59 -8.27 22.25 4.07
CA ALA A 59 -8.65 21.87 2.73
C ALA A 59 -8.78 20.35 2.62
N ASP A 60 -9.99 19.84 2.57
CA ASP A 60 -10.31 18.42 2.49
C ASP A 60 -10.96 18.00 1.15
N ASN A 61 -10.94 18.90 0.17
CA ASN A 61 -11.44 18.73 -1.18
C ASN A 61 -10.59 19.54 -2.18
N PRO A 62 -10.63 19.24 -3.49
CA PRO A 62 -9.80 19.93 -4.48
C PRO A 62 -10.03 21.44 -4.53
N TYR A 63 -11.27 21.90 -4.40
CA TYR A 63 -11.64 23.32 -4.51
C TYR A 63 -11.07 24.17 -3.38
N ASP A 64 -10.99 23.61 -2.18
CA ASP A 64 -10.37 24.31 -1.05
C ASP A 64 -8.85 24.15 -1.08
N MET A 65 -8.33 23.02 -1.57
CA MET A 65 -6.89 22.79 -1.66
C MET A 65 -6.19 23.78 -2.58
N ILE A 66 -6.79 24.15 -3.70
CA ILE A 66 -6.22 25.14 -4.63
C ILE A 66 -6.24 26.59 -4.10
N LYS A 67 -6.99 26.86 -3.03
CA LYS A 67 -6.96 28.17 -2.34
C LYS A 67 -5.74 28.33 -1.45
N LEU A 68 -5.13 27.23 -1.03
CA LEU A 68 -3.84 27.23 -0.34
C LEU A 68 -2.71 27.44 -1.34
N THR A 69 -1.68 28.16 -0.93
CA THR A 69 -0.44 28.19 -1.70
C THR A 69 0.33 26.87 -1.55
N GLN A 70 1.14 26.55 -2.55
CA GLN A 70 2.01 25.37 -2.45
C GLN A 70 2.92 25.42 -1.22
N GLU A 71 3.37 26.61 -0.79
CA GLU A 71 4.20 26.78 0.40
C GLU A 71 3.43 26.51 1.70
N GLU A 72 2.17 26.91 1.80
CA GLU A 72 1.32 26.58 2.95
C GLU A 72 1.10 25.08 3.07
N ILE A 73 0.80 24.39 1.94
CA ILE A 73 0.68 22.92 1.93
C ILE A 73 2.01 22.30 2.38
N LYS A 74 3.13 22.76 1.83
CA LYS A 74 4.48 22.25 2.13
C LYS A 74 4.82 22.36 3.62
N GLU A 75 4.52 23.50 4.26
CA GLU A 75 4.78 23.68 5.69
C GLU A 75 3.96 22.72 6.54
N ILE A 76 2.69 22.50 6.21
CA ILE A 76 1.83 21.57 6.95
C ILE A 76 2.35 20.13 6.84
N ILE A 77 2.68 19.68 5.62
CA ILE A 77 3.07 18.31 5.36
C ILE A 77 4.56 18.03 5.58
N ARG A 78 5.35 19.03 6.00
CA ARG A 78 6.80 18.91 6.19
C ARG A 78 7.23 17.67 7.00
N PRO A 79 6.52 17.30 8.09
CA PRO A 79 6.88 16.10 8.86
C PRO A 79 6.75 14.76 8.10
N CYS A 80 6.02 14.74 6.98
CA CYS A 80 5.89 13.54 6.14
C CYS A 80 7.09 13.31 5.20
N GLY A 81 8.08 14.22 5.17
CA GLY A 81 9.22 14.15 4.27
C GLY A 81 8.87 14.41 2.80
N LEU A 82 9.87 14.69 1.97
CA LEU A 82 9.68 15.00 0.54
C LEU A 82 8.66 16.13 0.29
N SER A 83 8.49 17.03 1.26
CA SER A 83 7.41 18.01 1.26
C SER A 83 7.39 18.94 0.04
N PRO A 84 8.52 19.37 -0.56
CA PRO A 84 8.49 20.18 -1.79
C PRO A 84 7.83 19.45 -2.97
N MET A 85 8.18 18.18 -3.17
CA MET A 85 7.64 17.37 -4.26
C MET A 85 6.16 17.00 -4.00
N LYS A 86 5.85 16.61 -2.75
CA LYS A 86 4.50 16.23 -2.35
C LYS A 86 3.53 17.41 -2.42
N SER A 87 3.92 18.60 -1.92
CA SER A 87 3.06 19.79 -1.97
C SER A 87 2.78 20.24 -3.40
N LYS A 88 3.82 20.19 -4.27
CA LYS A 88 3.63 20.44 -5.70
C LYS A 88 2.64 19.45 -6.30
N GLY A 89 2.84 18.15 -6.05
CA GLY A 89 1.94 17.11 -6.55
C GLY A 89 0.50 17.30 -6.08
N ILE A 90 0.27 17.56 -4.78
CA ILE A 90 -1.06 17.80 -4.21
C ILE A 90 -1.73 19.02 -4.85
N TYR A 91 -1.00 20.12 -5.01
CA TYR A 91 -1.51 21.33 -5.61
C TYR A 91 -1.90 21.12 -7.07
N GLU A 92 -1.00 20.55 -7.88
CA GLU A 92 -1.22 20.31 -9.31
C GLU A 92 -2.33 19.29 -9.57
N LEU A 93 -2.37 18.15 -8.82
CA LEU A 93 -3.42 17.15 -9.00
C LEU A 93 -4.81 17.72 -8.66
N SER A 94 -4.89 18.62 -7.66
CA SER A 94 -6.16 19.24 -7.29
C SER A 94 -6.71 20.15 -8.39
N HIS A 95 -5.84 20.90 -9.08
CA HIS A 95 -6.22 21.63 -10.29
C HIS A 95 -6.71 20.70 -11.39
N ILE A 96 -5.99 19.62 -11.68
CA ILE A 96 -6.37 18.67 -12.73
C ILE A 96 -7.71 17.99 -12.40
N LEU A 97 -7.95 17.64 -11.13
CA LEU A 97 -9.22 17.07 -10.70
C LEU A 97 -10.39 18.04 -10.98
N ILE A 98 -10.21 19.33 -10.71
CA ILE A 98 -11.23 20.33 -11.00
C ILE A 98 -11.43 20.48 -12.51
N ASP A 99 -10.35 20.66 -13.25
CA ASP A 99 -10.40 21.01 -14.67
C ASP A 99 -10.89 19.86 -15.55
N LYS A 100 -10.49 18.62 -15.25
CA LYS A 100 -10.78 17.44 -16.08
C LYS A 100 -11.84 16.50 -15.49
N HIS A 101 -11.98 16.49 -14.16
CA HIS A 101 -12.80 15.49 -13.45
C HIS A 101 -13.87 16.11 -12.54
N GLN A 102 -14.18 17.40 -12.70
CA GLN A 102 -15.24 18.10 -11.96
C GLN A 102 -15.06 18.07 -10.43
N GLY A 103 -13.79 17.99 -9.99
CA GLY A 103 -13.41 17.89 -8.58
C GLY A 103 -13.47 16.47 -7.99
N GLU A 104 -13.83 15.47 -8.79
CA GLU A 104 -13.92 14.07 -8.35
C GLU A 104 -12.65 13.30 -8.66
N VAL A 105 -12.34 12.30 -7.84
CA VAL A 105 -11.22 11.37 -8.10
C VAL A 105 -11.69 10.33 -9.13
N PRO A 106 -10.99 10.15 -10.27
CA PRO A 106 -11.40 9.19 -11.28
C PRO A 106 -11.25 7.74 -10.82
N ALA A 107 -12.26 6.91 -11.11
CA ALA A 107 -12.28 5.49 -10.75
C ALA A 107 -11.70 4.61 -11.87
N ASN A 108 -10.55 4.99 -12.42
CA ASN A 108 -9.82 4.19 -13.41
C ASN A 108 -8.32 4.46 -13.34
N PHE A 109 -7.52 3.46 -13.76
CA PHE A 109 -6.06 3.55 -13.67
C PHE A 109 -5.45 4.61 -14.59
N VAL A 110 -5.98 4.78 -15.79
CA VAL A 110 -5.41 5.69 -16.79
C VAL A 110 -5.42 7.12 -16.26
N ASP A 111 -6.56 7.60 -15.85
CA ASP A 111 -6.71 8.97 -15.36
C ASP A 111 -6.01 9.18 -14.00
N LEU A 112 -6.01 8.14 -13.12
CA LEU A 112 -5.29 8.23 -11.85
C LEU A 112 -3.78 8.33 -12.04
N GLU A 113 -3.20 7.55 -12.95
CA GLU A 113 -1.75 7.53 -13.21
C GLU A 113 -1.27 8.77 -13.99
N GLU A 114 -2.19 9.50 -14.65
CA GLU A 114 -1.89 10.82 -15.24
C GLU A 114 -1.77 11.93 -14.19
N LEU A 115 -2.30 11.73 -12.97
CA LEU A 115 -2.21 12.73 -11.91
C LEU A 115 -0.77 12.89 -11.40
N PRO A 116 -0.30 14.14 -11.18
CA PRO A 116 1.01 14.40 -10.60
C PRO A 116 1.24 13.67 -9.27
N ALA A 117 2.41 13.05 -9.13
CA ALA A 117 2.82 12.27 -7.96
C ALA A 117 1.96 11.02 -7.66
N VAL A 118 1.12 10.60 -8.58
CA VAL A 118 0.34 9.36 -8.52
C VAL A 118 0.96 8.32 -9.45
N GLY A 119 1.64 7.35 -8.86
CA GLY A 119 2.16 6.20 -9.59
C GLY A 119 1.24 4.99 -9.48
N HIS A 120 1.58 3.91 -10.20
CA HIS A 120 0.79 2.66 -10.25
C HIS A 120 0.39 2.12 -8.87
N LYS A 121 1.30 2.15 -7.89
CA LYS A 121 0.97 1.70 -6.52
C LYS A 121 -0.08 2.59 -5.87
N THR A 122 0.05 3.91 -5.97
CA THR A 122 -0.93 4.85 -5.41
C THR A 122 -2.29 4.66 -6.07
N ALA A 123 -2.34 4.60 -7.41
CA ALA A 123 -3.55 4.31 -8.15
C ALA A 123 -4.20 2.98 -7.71
N SER A 124 -3.40 1.90 -7.58
CA SER A 124 -3.90 0.60 -7.12
C SER A 124 -4.51 0.64 -5.72
N VAL A 125 -3.92 1.41 -4.78
CA VAL A 125 -4.48 1.58 -3.44
C VAL A 125 -5.81 2.33 -3.50
N VAL A 126 -5.89 3.43 -4.25
CA VAL A 126 -7.12 4.22 -4.42
C VAL A 126 -8.21 3.37 -5.08
N MET A 127 -7.89 2.65 -6.15
CA MET A 127 -8.85 1.75 -6.83
C MET A 127 -9.42 0.72 -5.87
N SER A 128 -8.56 0.05 -5.09
CA SER A 128 -9.01 -1.00 -4.17
C SER A 128 -9.76 -0.48 -2.96
N GLN A 129 -9.31 0.62 -2.34
CA GLN A 129 -9.81 1.07 -1.05
C GLN A 129 -10.91 2.12 -1.14
N ALA A 130 -10.85 3.03 -2.14
CA ALA A 130 -11.89 4.04 -2.32
C ALA A 130 -13.07 3.55 -3.17
N PHE A 131 -12.78 2.73 -4.20
CA PHE A 131 -13.78 2.33 -5.19
C PHE A 131 -14.15 0.85 -5.13
N ASN A 132 -13.51 0.08 -4.25
CA ASN A 132 -13.66 -1.38 -4.16
C ASN A 132 -13.45 -2.12 -5.50
N ILE A 133 -12.68 -1.52 -6.41
CA ILE A 133 -12.31 -2.13 -7.69
C ILE A 133 -11.12 -3.05 -7.44
N PRO A 134 -11.14 -4.32 -7.91
CA PRO A 134 -10.08 -5.27 -7.65
C PRO A 134 -8.71 -4.75 -8.12
N ALA A 135 -7.80 -4.59 -7.16
CA ALA A 135 -6.41 -4.23 -7.40
C ALA A 135 -5.51 -4.90 -6.36
N PHE A 136 -4.27 -5.16 -6.76
CA PHE A 136 -3.30 -5.78 -5.86
C PHE A 136 -2.06 -4.88 -5.71
N PRO A 137 -2.16 -3.80 -4.92
CA PRO A 137 -1.03 -2.89 -4.70
C PRO A 137 0.11 -3.62 -3.97
N VAL A 138 1.27 -3.71 -4.62
CA VAL A 138 2.44 -4.39 -4.04
C VAL A 138 3.37 -3.38 -3.40
N ASP A 139 3.52 -3.49 -2.08
CA ASP A 139 4.49 -2.75 -1.30
C ASP A 139 5.74 -3.62 -0.96
N THR A 140 6.64 -3.07 -0.16
CA THR A 140 7.85 -3.78 0.27
C THR A 140 7.55 -4.98 1.16
N HIS A 141 6.43 -4.99 1.91
CA HIS A 141 6.01 -6.14 2.70
C HIS A 141 5.54 -7.27 1.79
N ILE A 142 4.59 -6.99 0.91
CA ILE A 142 4.05 -7.97 -0.03
C ILE A 142 5.15 -8.54 -0.92
N HIS A 143 6.02 -7.69 -1.48
CA HIS A 143 7.14 -8.12 -2.31
C HIS A 143 8.06 -9.11 -1.56
N ARG A 144 8.42 -8.78 -0.33
CA ARG A 144 9.24 -9.63 0.55
C ARG A 144 8.56 -10.95 0.89
N LEU A 145 7.29 -10.92 1.29
CA LEU A 145 6.56 -12.10 1.71
C LEU A 145 6.29 -13.06 0.55
N MET A 146 5.84 -12.56 -0.59
CA MET A 146 5.64 -13.35 -1.80
C MET A 146 6.92 -14.08 -2.22
N TYR A 147 8.09 -13.44 -2.09
CA TYR A 147 9.38 -14.10 -2.28
C TYR A 147 9.65 -15.16 -1.22
N ARG A 148 9.51 -14.83 0.07
CA ARG A 148 9.77 -15.76 1.19
C ARG A 148 8.89 -17.01 1.12
N TRP A 149 7.62 -16.84 0.75
CA TRP A 149 6.66 -17.94 0.58
C TRP A 149 6.88 -18.75 -0.71
N GLY A 150 7.74 -18.30 -1.61
CA GLY A 150 8.01 -18.97 -2.89
C GLY A 150 6.86 -18.84 -3.88
N LEU A 151 6.00 -17.84 -3.71
CA LEU A 151 4.88 -17.53 -4.60
C LEU A 151 5.30 -16.58 -5.74
N SER A 152 6.34 -15.77 -5.54
CA SER A 152 6.99 -14.97 -6.60
C SER A 152 8.49 -15.21 -6.61
N ASN A 153 9.16 -14.94 -7.73
CA ASN A 153 10.62 -15.00 -7.84
C ASN A 153 11.31 -13.79 -7.18
N GLY A 154 10.57 -12.71 -6.87
CA GLY A 154 11.07 -11.52 -6.19
C GLY A 154 12.00 -10.65 -7.04
N THR A 155 11.97 -10.74 -8.38
CA THR A 155 12.86 -9.96 -9.26
C THR A 155 12.49 -8.48 -9.28
N THR A 156 11.20 -8.18 -9.42
CA THR A 156 10.64 -6.82 -9.43
C THR A 156 9.29 -6.78 -8.72
N VAL A 157 8.87 -5.58 -8.30
CA VAL A 157 7.53 -5.34 -7.74
C VAL A 157 6.45 -5.67 -8.76
N GLN A 158 6.64 -5.28 -10.02
CA GLN A 158 5.71 -5.59 -11.13
C GLN A 158 5.57 -7.09 -11.36
N GLN A 159 6.67 -7.85 -11.28
CA GLN A 159 6.60 -9.31 -11.38
C GLN A 159 5.85 -9.91 -10.20
N THR A 160 6.05 -9.37 -9.00
CA THR A 160 5.33 -9.83 -7.81
C THR A 160 3.83 -9.58 -7.92
N GLU A 161 3.43 -8.43 -8.45
CA GLU A 161 2.02 -8.11 -8.72
C GLU A 161 1.40 -9.07 -9.73
N LYS A 162 2.09 -9.32 -10.86
CA LYS A 162 1.64 -10.30 -11.86
C LYS A 162 1.50 -11.71 -11.26
N ASP A 163 2.45 -12.11 -10.43
CA ASP A 163 2.40 -13.41 -9.76
C ASP A 163 1.25 -13.48 -8.76
N ALA A 164 1.01 -12.42 -7.97
CA ALA A 164 -0.10 -12.35 -7.02
C ALA A 164 -1.45 -12.41 -7.73
N LYS A 165 -1.66 -11.58 -8.76
CA LYS A 165 -2.89 -11.56 -9.56
C LYS A 165 -3.19 -12.89 -10.26
N ARG A 166 -2.15 -13.62 -10.68
CA ARG A 166 -2.31 -14.94 -11.27
C ARG A 166 -2.66 -16.03 -10.27
N LEU A 167 -2.17 -15.91 -9.03
CA LEU A 167 -2.26 -16.96 -8.01
C LEU A 167 -3.47 -16.81 -7.10
N PHE A 168 -3.82 -15.59 -6.73
CA PHE A 168 -4.92 -15.30 -5.82
C PHE A 168 -6.21 -15.00 -6.58
N PRO A 169 -7.38 -15.46 -6.09
CA PRO A 169 -8.68 -15.10 -6.65
C PRO A 169 -8.92 -13.59 -6.63
N GLU A 170 -9.44 -13.04 -7.73
CA GLU A 170 -9.60 -11.59 -7.93
C GLU A 170 -10.48 -10.96 -6.85
N GLU A 171 -11.55 -11.62 -6.46
CA GLU A 171 -12.48 -11.17 -5.44
C GLU A 171 -11.86 -11.03 -4.04
N LYS A 172 -10.67 -11.60 -3.83
CA LYS A 172 -9.94 -11.51 -2.56
C LYS A 172 -8.84 -10.43 -2.55
N TRP A 173 -8.49 -9.85 -3.69
CA TRP A 173 -7.32 -8.97 -3.79
C TRP A 173 -7.38 -7.79 -2.83
N ASN A 174 -8.51 -7.09 -2.76
CA ASN A 174 -8.67 -5.88 -1.94
C ASN A 174 -8.50 -6.14 -0.44
N LYS A 175 -8.90 -7.29 0.05
CA LYS A 175 -8.70 -7.69 1.46
C LYS A 175 -7.32 -8.30 1.66
N LEU A 176 -6.93 -9.20 0.76
CA LEU A 176 -5.73 -10.02 0.91
C LEU A 176 -4.44 -9.18 0.93
N HIS A 177 -4.35 -8.12 0.10
CA HIS A 177 -3.15 -7.28 0.13
C HIS A 177 -2.98 -6.58 1.50
N LEU A 178 -4.07 -6.15 2.15
CA LEU A 178 -4.02 -5.58 3.49
C LEU A 178 -3.62 -6.64 4.53
N GLN A 179 -4.22 -7.84 4.47
CA GLN A 179 -3.86 -8.95 5.35
C GLN A 179 -2.37 -9.29 5.25
N ILE A 180 -1.80 -9.33 4.04
CA ILE A 180 -0.37 -9.58 3.83
C ILE A 180 0.50 -8.45 4.41
N ILE A 181 0.08 -7.20 4.28
CA ILE A 181 0.79 -6.05 4.86
C ILE A 181 0.83 -6.18 6.39
N TRP A 182 -0.32 -6.42 7.03
CA TRP A 182 -0.40 -6.59 8.48
C TRP A 182 0.41 -7.78 8.96
N TYR A 183 0.29 -8.93 8.29
CA TYR A 183 1.13 -10.10 8.59
C TYR A 183 2.63 -9.79 8.48
N GLY A 184 3.01 -9.03 7.46
CA GLY A 184 4.39 -8.62 7.25
C GLY A 184 4.93 -7.66 8.31
N ARG A 185 4.07 -6.89 8.96
CA ARG A 185 4.42 -6.00 10.07
C ARG A 185 4.56 -6.76 11.38
N GLU A 186 3.70 -7.73 11.64
CA GLU A 186 3.63 -8.43 12.91
C GLU A 186 4.52 -9.66 12.97
N TYR A 187 4.48 -10.52 11.97
CA TYR A 187 5.10 -11.85 12.01
C TYR A 187 6.31 -12.01 11.09
N CYS A 188 6.40 -11.23 10.02
CA CYS A 188 7.42 -11.44 8.99
C CYS A 188 8.15 -10.14 8.63
N GLN A 189 8.74 -9.48 9.61
CA GLN A 189 9.42 -8.18 9.45
C GLN A 189 10.67 -8.28 8.54
N ALA A 190 11.13 -7.12 8.03
CA ALA A 190 12.37 -7.03 7.29
C ALA A 190 13.60 -7.21 8.20
N ARG A 191 13.52 -6.65 9.42
CA ARG A 191 14.56 -6.74 10.45
C ARG A 191 13.97 -7.35 11.72
N GLY A 192 14.76 -8.13 12.44
CA GLY A 192 14.31 -8.79 13.68
C GLY A 192 13.29 -9.93 13.45
N TRP A 193 13.11 -10.37 12.20
CA TRP A 193 12.23 -11.48 11.86
C TRP A 193 12.63 -12.76 12.60
N LYS A 194 11.63 -13.43 13.17
CA LYS A 194 11.78 -14.72 13.84
C LYS A 194 10.92 -15.77 13.13
N LEU A 195 11.57 -16.78 12.56
CA LEU A 195 10.89 -17.84 11.79
C LEU A 195 9.85 -18.59 12.63
N ASP A 196 10.11 -18.76 13.94
CA ASP A 196 9.18 -19.47 14.83
C ASP A 196 7.84 -18.77 15.00
N ASN A 197 7.81 -17.46 14.84
CA ASN A 197 6.57 -16.67 14.90
C ASN A 197 5.86 -16.56 13.54
N ASP A 198 6.52 -16.94 12.44
CA ASP A 198 6.03 -16.81 11.07
C ASP A 198 5.56 -18.17 10.56
N ILE A 199 4.32 -18.54 10.93
CA ILE A 199 3.72 -19.82 10.58
C ILE A 199 3.66 -20.06 9.06
N ILE A 200 3.41 -19.02 8.27
CA ILE A 200 3.31 -19.16 6.82
C ILE A 200 4.68 -19.49 6.24
N THR A 201 5.73 -18.70 6.52
CA THR A 201 7.06 -19.00 6.01
C THR A 201 7.61 -20.31 6.57
N LYS A 202 7.32 -20.64 7.83
CA LYS A 202 7.73 -21.91 8.45
C LYS A 202 7.14 -23.13 7.71
N THR A 203 5.91 -23.03 7.25
CA THR A 203 5.18 -24.13 6.60
C THR A 203 5.48 -24.23 5.10
N ILE A 204 5.41 -23.11 4.37
CA ILE A 204 5.48 -23.14 2.90
C ILE A 204 6.68 -22.40 2.32
N GLY A 205 7.54 -21.85 3.18
CA GLY A 205 8.60 -20.93 2.80
C GLY A 205 9.61 -21.50 1.82
N ARG A 206 10.24 -20.62 1.07
CA ARG A 206 11.34 -20.91 0.16
C ARG A 206 12.55 -21.41 0.98
N LYS A 207 13.09 -22.58 0.65
CA LYS A 207 14.27 -23.15 1.32
C LYS A 207 15.43 -22.16 1.40
N ALA A 208 15.67 -21.36 0.36
CA ALA A 208 16.73 -20.36 0.34
C ALA A 208 16.53 -19.31 1.44
N ALA A 209 15.34 -18.77 1.61
CA ALA A 209 15.03 -17.77 2.64
C ALA A 209 15.16 -18.34 4.06
N ILE A 210 14.70 -19.57 4.27
CA ILE A 210 14.83 -20.27 5.55
C ILE A 210 16.31 -20.55 5.87
N ASN A 211 17.08 -21.05 4.90
CA ASN A 211 18.50 -21.33 5.08
C ASN A 211 19.32 -20.07 5.37
N GLU A 212 18.98 -18.94 4.73
CA GLU A 212 19.60 -17.64 5.00
C GLU A 212 19.32 -17.20 6.44
N TYR A 213 18.08 -17.31 6.90
CA TYR A 213 17.73 -17.05 8.30
C TYR A 213 18.55 -17.90 9.27
N LEU A 214 18.61 -19.22 9.07
CA LEU A 214 19.33 -20.14 9.95
C LEU A 214 20.85 -19.88 9.98
N LYS A 215 21.45 -19.46 8.87
CA LYS A 215 22.86 -19.05 8.82
C LYS A 215 23.13 -17.79 9.63
N ASN A 216 22.21 -16.83 9.62
CA ASN A 216 22.35 -15.56 10.33
C ASN A 216 22.15 -15.71 11.87
N GLN A 217 21.46 -16.77 12.31
CA GLN A 217 21.31 -17.09 13.74
C GLN A 217 22.57 -17.74 14.35
N LYS A 218 23.48 -18.24 13.51
CA LYS A 218 24.74 -18.89 13.94
C LYS A 218 25.94 -17.93 14.03
N LYS A 219 25.73 -16.67 13.67
CA LYS A 219 26.71 -15.59 13.81
C LYS A 219 26.40 -14.71 15.01
#